data_0391bb7354e400dc71b26b2fd6a3fefb
#
_entry.id   0391bb7354e400dc71b26b2fd6a3fefb
#
_cell.length_a   1.000
_cell.length_b   1.000
_cell.length_c   1.000
_cell.angle_alpha   90.00
_cell.angle_beta   90.00
_cell.angle_gamma   90.00
#
_symmetry.space_group_name_H-M   'P 1'
#
loop_
_entity.id
_entity.type
_entity.pdbx_description
1 polymer ?
#
loop_
_entity_poly.entity_id
_entity_poly.type
_entity_poly.pdbx_seq_one_letter_code
_entity_poly.pdbx_strand_id
1 'polypeptide(L)' 'KRFGIKPMYPEDACVQMELLGHNFFVFFNAENEEVNVVYKRKDGSFGLIEPEFS' A
#
# COMPACT_ATOMS: atom_id res chain seq x y z
N LYS A 1 -7.42 -9.46 -18.19
CA LYS A 1 -6.03 -9.56 -17.75
C LYS A 1 -5.96 -9.64 -16.24
N ARG A 2 -5.20 -10.57 -15.74
CA ARG A 2 -5.09 -10.78 -14.30
C ARG A 2 -3.66 -10.57 -13.83
N PHE A 3 -3.52 -9.97 -12.67
CA PHE A 3 -2.21 -9.81 -12.03
C PHE A 3 -2.23 -10.58 -10.73
N GLY A 4 -1.18 -11.36 -10.49
CA GLY A 4 -1.00 -11.98 -9.20
C GLY A 4 -0.57 -10.93 -8.21
N ILE A 5 -1.32 -10.80 -7.12
CA ILE A 5 -0.98 -9.88 -6.04
C ILE A 5 -0.56 -10.70 -4.83
N LYS A 6 0.69 -10.52 -4.42
CA LYS A 6 1.17 -11.18 -3.20
C LYS A 6 0.85 -10.30 -2.00
N PRO A 7 0.32 -10.88 -0.93
CA PRO A 7 0.12 -10.12 0.29
C PRO A 7 1.45 -9.59 0.80
N MET A 8 1.42 -8.38 1.34
CA MET A 8 2.61 -7.78 1.96
C MET A 8 2.20 -6.92 3.13
N TYR A 9 3.17 -6.59 3.96
CA TYR A 9 2.93 -5.72 5.10
C TYR A 9 3.07 -4.26 4.69
N PRO A 10 2.43 -3.33 5.43
CA PRO A 10 2.51 -1.90 5.07
C PRO A 10 3.93 -1.38 4.93
N GLU A 11 4.86 -1.83 5.78
CA GLU A 11 6.26 -1.40 5.69
C GLU A 11 6.87 -1.77 4.36
N ASP A 12 6.58 -3.00 3.90
CA ASP A 12 7.09 -3.46 2.61
C ASP A 12 6.45 -2.70 1.45
N ALA A 13 5.17 -2.35 1.59
CA ALA A 13 4.49 -1.56 0.59
C ALA A 13 5.11 -0.18 0.45
N CYS A 14 5.51 0.43 1.57
CA CYS A 14 6.20 1.72 1.55
C CYS A 14 7.53 1.62 0.82
N VAL A 15 8.28 0.55 1.07
CA VAL A 15 9.56 0.32 0.37
C VAL A 15 9.33 0.16 -1.12
N GLN A 16 8.33 -0.62 -1.51
CA GLN A 16 8.02 -0.81 -2.93
C GLN A 16 7.62 0.51 -3.58
N MET A 17 6.82 1.31 -2.90
CA MET A 17 6.43 2.61 -3.40
C MET A 17 7.63 3.50 -3.68
N GLU A 18 8.58 3.53 -2.75
CA GLU A 18 9.79 4.33 -2.91
C GLU A 18 10.65 3.83 -4.07
N LEU A 19 10.80 2.51 -4.18
CA LEU A 19 11.60 1.92 -5.25
C LEU A 19 11.00 2.21 -6.62
N LEU A 20 9.69 2.28 -6.72
CA LEU A 20 9.01 2.58 -7.98
C LEU A 20 8.91 4.07 -8.27
N GLY A 21 9.27 4.91 -7.30
CA GLY A 21 9.18 6.36 -7.44
C GLY A 21 7.75 6.88 -7.45
N HIS A 22 6.84 6.15 -6.85
CA HIS A 22 5.43 6.55 -6.80
C HIS A 22 5.12 7.28 -5.49
N ASN A 23 4.05 8.06 -5.50
CA ASN A 23 3.59 8.77 -4.32
C ASN A 23 2.50 8.00 -3.58
N PHE A 24 2.00 6.95 -4.19
CA PHE A 24 1.05 6.05 -3.56
C PHE A 24 1.24 4.66 -4.15
N PHE A 25 0.75 3.66 -3.43
CA PHE A 25 0.91 2.28 -3.84
C PHE A 25 -0.24 1.45 -3.29
N VAL A 26 -0.92 0.73 -4.18
CA VAL A 26 -2.05 -0.13 -3.81
C VAL A 26 -1.51 -1.54 -3.58
N PHE A 27 -1.89 -2.15 -2.46
CA PHE A 27 -1.36 -3.48 -2.12
C PHE A 27 -2.40 -4.27 -1.34
N PHE A 28 -2.19 -5.59 -1.28
CA PHE A 28 -3.00 -6.47 -0.46
C PHE A 28 -2.30 -6.62 0.89
N ASN A 29 -2.93 -6.12 1.95
CA ASN A 29 -2.33 -6.08 3.27
C ASN A 29 -2.49 -7.44 3.96
N ALA A 30 -1.37 -8.09 4.27
CA ALA A 30 -1.36 -9.40 4.92
C ALA A 30 -1.93 -9.34 6.33
N GLU A 31 -1.94 -8.18 6.96
CA GLU A 31 -2.44 -8.04 8.33
C GLU A 31 -3.96 -8.11 8.41
N ASN A 32 -4.65 -7.44 7.48
CA ASN A 32 -6.12 -7.40 7.51
C ASN A 32 -6.76 -8.14 6.34
N GLU A 33 -5.96 -8.69 5.43
CA GLU A 33 -6.42 -9.44 4.26
C GLU A 33 -7.35 -8.61 3.38
N GLU A 34 -7.03 -7.34 3.22
CA GLU A 34 -7.79 -6.42 2.40
C GLU A 34 -6.86 -5.58 1.55
N VAL A 35 -7.41 -5.00 0.49
CA VAL A 35 -6.66 -4.07 -0.34
C VAL A 35 -6.54 -2.75 0.41
N ASN A 36 -5.33 -2.26 0.55
CA ASN A 36 -5.04 -0.99 1.21
C ASN A 36 -4.21 -0.12 0.30
N VAL A 37 -4.04 1.15 0.67
CA VAL A 37 -3.22 2.09 -0.07
C VAL A 37 -2.28 2.78 0.89
N VAL A 38 -0.97 2.76 0.58
CA VAL A 38 -0.02 3.61 1.28
C VAL A 38 0.25 4.83 0.41
N TYR A 39 0.51 5.96 1.03
CA TYR A 39 0.80 7.19 0.30
C TYR A 39 1.82 8.01 1.06
N LYS A 40 2.51 8.86 0.32
CA LYS A 40 3.53 9.72 0.90
C LYS A 40 2.95 11.10 1.16
N ARG A 41 3.15 11.59 2.36
CA ARG A 41 2.70 12.93 2.75
C ARG A 41 3.76 13.96 2.39
N LYS A 42 3.34 15.21 2.36
CA LYS A 42 4.24 16.31 2.01
C LYS A 42 5.42 16.45 2.95
N ASP A 43 5.24 16.06 4.20
CA ASP A 43 6.32 16.15 5.20
C ASP A 43 7.27 14.95 5.17
N GLY A 44 7.07 14.03 4.24
CA GLY A 44 7.92 12.85 4.10
C GLY A 44 7.43 11.63 4.88
N SER A 45 6.38 11.77 5.67
CA SER A 45 5.79 10.63 6.37
C SER A 45 4.86 9.86 5.46
N PHE A 46 4.42 8.69 5.91
CA PHE A 46 3.53 7.83 5.14
C PHE A 46 2.17 7.73 5.82
N GLY A 47 1.13 7.58 5.02
CA GLY A 47 -0.21 7.32 5.50
C GLY A 47 -0.72 6.00 4.97
N LEU A 48 -1.71 5.43 5.65
CA LEU A 48 -2.33 4.19 5.25
C LEU A 48 -3.84 4.41 5.12
N ILE A 49 -4.37 4.02 3.97
CA ILE A 49 -5.82 4.06 3.74
C ILE A 49 -6.33 2.62 3.78
N GLU A 50 -7.24 2.37 4.71
CA GLU A 50 -7.88 1.08 4.86
C GLU A 50 -9.35 1.25 4.47
N PRO A 51 -9.76 0.78 3.27
CA PRO A 51 -11.14 0.96 2.86
C PRO A 51 -12.10 0.19 3.77
N GLU A 52 -13.25 0.79 4.01
CA GLU A 52 -14.34 0.14 4.75
C GLU A 52 -15.51 -0.06 3.81
N PHE A 53 -16.04 -1.27 3.83
CA PHE A 53 -17.23 -1.58 3.05
C PHE A 53 -18.42 -1.72 4.01
N SER A 54 -19.49 -1.03 3.72
CA SER A 54 -20.68 -1.08 4.57
C SER A 54 -21.92 -1.47 3.78
#